data_80f98016ef199652f61b50269790090a
#
_entry.id   80f98016ef199652f61b50269790090a
#
_cell.length_a   1.000
_cell.length_b   1.000
_cell.length_c   1.000
_cell.angle_alpha   90.00
_cell.angle_beta   90.00
_cell.angle_gamma   90.00
#
_symmetry.space_group_name_H-M   'P 1'
#
loop_
_entity.id
_entity.type
_entity.pdbx_description
1 polymer ?
#
loop_
_entity_poly.entity_id
_entity_poly.type
_entity_poly.pdbx_seq_one_letter_code
_entity_poly.pdbx_strand_id
1 'polypeptide(L)'
;MSGIKRNSSRPRRRLALAIACAGLAVGVLATSFMALAQDQSAATVKDVIFARKTMMSAISDNMDQIETMISSGKIDLADAHEHADTISIMFMAFPHLFPPSSNQWKPNADLDPATDTFASPDVWTKFSDFYQRGTTASKTAFDMSRADKADELKTRAKELRAACDGCHAVYLKTQ
;
A
#
# COMPACT_ATOMS: atom_id res chain seq x y z
N MET A 1 65.59 -13.27 59.42
CA MET A 1 64.66 -12.19 59.67
C MET A 1 63.56 -12.28 58.60
N SER A 2 62.53 -12.75 59.04
CA SER A 2 61.09 -12.74 58.87
C SER A 2 60.56 -12.42 57.42
N GLY A 3 60.16 -13.48 56.73
CA GLY A 3 59.43 -13.40 55.47
C GLY A 3 57.98 -13.67 55.67
N ILE A 4 57.11 -12.79 55.16
CA ILE A 4 55.65 -12.92 55.21
C ILE A 4 55.20 -13.58 53.90
N LYS A 5 54.66 -14.81 54.01
CA LYS A 5 53.91 -15.48 52.94
C LYS A 5 52.48 -14.88 52.88
N ARG A 6 52.12 -14.25 51.77
CA ARG A 6 50.72 -13.94 51.47
C ARG A 6 50.13 -15.03 50.59
N ASN A 7 49.17 -15.72 51.14
CA ASN A 7 48.34 -16.69 50.50
C ASN A 7 47.21 -15.95 49.76
N SER A 8 47.22 -16.05 48.45
CA SER A 8 46.20 -15.47 47.57
C SER A 8 45.53 -16.57 46.73
N SER A 9 44.56 -17.18 47.32
CA SER A 9 43.71 -18.11 46.55
C SER A 9 42.24 -17.82 46.80
N ARG A 10 41.58 -17.45 45.80
CA ARG A 10 40.13 -17.49 45.50
C ARG A 10 39.46 -16.12 45.24
N PRO A 11 39.37 -15.72 43.96
CA PRO A 11 38.06 -15.31 43.47
C PRO A 11 37.65 -15.83 42.08
N ARG A 12 38.43 -16.73 41.40
CA ARG A 12 38.13 -17.10 40.01
C ARG A 12 36.87 -17.93 39.79
N ARG A 13 36.37 -18.67 40.77
CA ARG A 13 35.20 -19.52 40.59
C ARG A 13 33.86 -18.78 40.64
N ARG A 14 33.75 -17.64 41.30
CA ARG A 14 32.50 -16.85 41.38
C ARG A 14 32.25 -16.01 40.16
N LEU A 15 33.31 -15.59 39.46
CA LEU A 15 33.20 -14.76 38.26
C LEU A 15 32.75 -15.58 37.03
N ALA A 16 33.20 -16.85 36.92
CA ALA A 16 32.80 -17.75 35.83
C ALA A 16 31.31 -18.12 35.88
N LEU A 17 30.72 -18.25 37.09
CA LEU A 17 29.30 -18.58 37.23
C LEU A 17 28.38 -17.40 36.90
N ALA A 18 28.82 -16.17 37.19
CA ALA A 18 28.03 -14.96 36.91
C ALA A 18 27.98 -14.68 35.37
N ILE A 19 29.06 -14.96 34.65
CA ILE A 19 29.13 -14.77 33.20
C ILE A 19 28.24 -15.80 32.46
N ALA A 20 28.18 -17.04 32.94
CA ALA A 20 27.35 -18.08 32.34
C ALA A 20 25.85 -17.79 32.48
N CYS A 21 25.39 -17.23 33.62
CA CYS A 21 24.00 -16.84 33.81
C CYS A 21 23.60 -15.61 32.98
N ALA A 22 24.51 -14.64 32.79
CA ALA A 22 24.24 -13.45 31.99
C ALA A 22 24.11 -13.79 30.49
N GLY A 23 24.90 -14.73 29.98
CA GLY A 23 24.87 -15.19 28.59
C GLY A 23 23.56 -15.91 28.23
N LEU A 24 23.02 -16.72 29.14
CA LEU A 24 21.73 -17.41 28.92
C LEU A 24 20.53 -16.46 28.94
N ALA A 25 20.52 -15.44 29.78
CA ALA A 25 19.43 -14.47 29.85
C ALA A 25 19.35 -13.58 28.59
N VAL A 26 20.49 -13.19 28.01
CA VAL A 26 20.55 -12.39 26.79
C VAL A 26 20.09 -13.21 25.57
N GLY A 27 20.43 -14.49 25.51
CA GLY A 27 20.03 -15.38 24.42
C GLY A 27 18.51 -15.61 24.36
N VAL A 28 17.84 -15.77 25.50
CA VAL A 28 16.38 -15.96 25.57
C VAL A 28 15.62 -14.67 25.21
N LEU A 29 16.12 -13.49 25.58
CA LEU A 29 15.51 -12.21 25.22
C LEU A 29 15.64 -11.92 23.72
N ALA A 30 16.77 -12.26 23.09
CA ALA A 30 16.98 -12.03 21.67
C ALA A 30 16.07 -12.91 20.78
N THR A 31 15.83 -14.16 21.18
CA THR A 31 14.92 -15.06 20.45
C THR A 31 13.45 -14.66 20.59
N SER A 32 13.05 -14.10 21.72
CA SER A 32 11.68 -13.60 21.91
C SER A 32 11.40 -12.33 21.09
N PHE A 33 12.38 -11.46 20.91
CA PHE A 33 12.24 -10.27 20.04
C PHE A 33 12.13 -10.63 18.56
N MET A 34 12.84 -11.66 18.10
CA MET A 34 12.72 -12.13 16.70
C MET A 34 11.37 -12.79 16.42
N ALA A 35 10.79 -13.51 17.38
CA ALA A 35 9.47 -14.11 17.24
C ALA A 35 8.35 -13.06 17.14
N LEU A 36 8.45 -11.94 17.89
CA LEU A 36 7.50 -10.83 17.81
C LEU A 36 7.64 -10.02 16.52
N ALA A 37 8.83 -9.95 15.92
CA ALA A 37 9.07 -9.28 14.65
C ALA A 37 8.55 -10.11 13.45
N GLN A 38 8.45 -11.42 13.57
CA GLN A 38 7.91 -12.28 12.52
C GLN A 38 6.38 -12.27 12.44
N ASP A 39 5.69 -11.97 13.52
CA ASP A 39 4.22 -11.91 13.54
C ASP A 39 3.66 -10.59 12.94
N GLN A 40 4.50 -9.57 12.75
CA GLN A 40 4.17 -8.33 12.04
C GLN A 40 4.49 -8.39 10.54
N SER A 41 5.00 -9.49 10.03
CA SER A 41 5.49 -9.56 8.67
C SER A 41 4.50 -10.19 7.71
N ALA A 42 4.02 -9.40 6.84
CA ALA A 42 3.29 -9.64 5.62
C ALA A 42 1.78 -9.42 5.77
N ALA A 43 1.34 -8.27 5.26
CA ALA A 43 -0.04 -8.09 4.87
C ALA A 43 -0.53 -9.35 4.14
N THR A 44 -1.60 -9.95 4.62
CA THR A 44 -2.15 -11.13 3.97
C THR A 44 -2.62 -10.76 2.55
N VAL A 45 -2.78 -11.74 1.68
CA VAL A 45 -3.36 -11.51 0.34
C VAL A 45 -4.70 -10.78 0.44
N LYS A 46 -5.50 -11.08 1.46
CA LYS A 46 -6.78 -10.41 1.72
C LYS A 46 -6.62 -8.94 2.08
N ASP A 47 -5.62 -8.59 2.90
CA ASP A 47 -5.33 -7.20 3.25
C ASP A 47 -4.92 -6.37 2.04
N VAL A 48 -4.13 -6.95 1.14
CA VAL A 48 -3.75 -6.30 -0.12
C VAL A 48 -4.94 -6.10 -1.04
N ILE A 49 -5.82 -7.11 -1.17
CA ILE A 49 -7.06 -7.00 -1.96
C ILE A 49 -7.95 -5.92 -1.34
N PHE A 50 -8.13 -5.91 -0.03
CA PHE A 50 -8.88 -4.89 0.69
C PHE A 50 -8.31 -3.49 0.44
N ALA A 51 -7.00 -3.31 0.59
CA ALA A 51 -6.33 -2.02 0.40
C ALA A 51 -6.56 -1.45 -1.01
N ARG A 52 -6.40 -2.25 -2.07
CA ARG A 52 -6.63 -1.76 -3.44
C ARG A 52 -8.09 -1.47 -3.74
N LYS A 53 -9.04 -2.23 -3.17
CA LYS A 53 -10.48 -1.97 -3.31
C LYS A 53 -10.86 -0.67 -2.60
N THR A 54 -10.37 -0.47 -1.38
CA THR A 54 -10.58 0.77 -0.61
C THR A 54 -9.99 1.97 -1.33
N MET A 55 -8.77 1.85 -1.87
CA MET A 55 -8.15 2.94 -2.63
C MET A 55 -8.95 3.25 -3.90
N MET A 56 -9.43 2.24 -4.63
CA MET A 56 -10.25 2.45 -5.82
C MET A 56 -11.59 3.11 -5.47
N SER A 57 -12.24 2.72 -4.35
CA SER A 57 -13.43 3.40 -3.84
C SER A 57 -13.16 4.88 -3.56
N ALA A 58 -12.06 5.17 -2.84
CA ALA A 58 -11.70 6.55 -2.54
C ALA A 58 -11.37 7.38 -3.80
N ILE A 59 -10.75 6.78 -4.82
CA ILE A 59 -10.57 7.44 -6.13
C ILE A 59 -11.92 7.76 -6.77
N SER A 60 -12.86 6.79 -6.75
CA SER A 60 -14.21 7.00 -7.28
C SER A 60 -14.95 8.11 -6.54
N ASP A 61 -14.92 8.10 -5.21
CA ASP A 61 -15.59 9.10 -4.38
C ASP A 61 -15.07 10.52 -4.68
N ASN A 62 -13.76 10.69 -4.84
CA ASN A 62 -13.17 11.98 -5.21
C ASN A 62 -13.57 12.39 -6.65
N MET A 63 -13.61 11.46 -7.58
CA MET A 63 -14.05 11.75 -8.95
C MET A 63 -15.54 12.16 -8.99
N ASP A 64 -16.37 11.50 -8.22
CA ASP A 64 -17.81 11.78 -8.12
C ASP A 64 -18.08 13.18 -7.53
N GLN A 65 -17.24 13.68 -6.60
CA GLN A 65 -17.33 15.06 -6.11
C GLN A 65 -17.06 16.06 -7.24
N ILE A 66 -16.00 15.86 -8.02
CA ILE A 66 -15.68 16.72 -9.16
C ILE A 66 -16.82 16.71 -10.20
N GLU A 67 -17.34 15.53 -10.55
CA GLU A 67 -18.44 15.39 -11.52
C GLU A 67 -19.74 16.02 -11.00
N THR A 68 -19.98 15.94 -9.69
CA THR A 68 -21.13 16.61 -9.04
C THR A 68 -21.01 18.13 -9.14
N MET A 69 -19.84 18.69 -8.90
CA MET A 69 -19.60 20.14 -9.10
C MET A 69 -19.83 20.54 -10.56
N ILE A 70 -19.34 19.75 -11.50
CA ILE A 70 -19.50 20.00 -12.93
C ILE A 70 -20.96 19.93 -13.36
N SER A 71 -21.69 18.90 -12.94
CA SER A 71 -23.08 18.66 -13.35
C SER A 71 -24.06 19.65 -12.74
N SER A 72 -23.79 20.09 -11.51
CA SER A 72 -24.59 21.14 -10.84
C SER A 72 -24.31 22.55 -11.36
N GLY A 73 -23.22 22.75 -12.10
CA GLY A 73 -22.75 24.06 -12.54
C GLY A 73 -22.14 24.93 -11.41
N LYS A 74 -21.98 24.34 -10.21
CA LYS A 74 -21.39 25.03 -9.04
C LYS A 74 -19.95 24.54 -8.83
N ILE A 75 -19.06 25.02 -9.68
CA ILE A 75 -17.65 24.60 -9.64
C ILE A 75 -16.89 25.49 -8.67
N ASP A 76 -16.39 24.87 -7.58
CA ASP A 76 -15.33 25.42 -6.74
C ASP A 76 -13.99 24.84 -7.22
N LEU A 77 -13.15 25.70 -7.82
CA LEU A 77 -11.86 25.25 -8.36
C LEU A 77 -10.91 24.77 -7.26
N ALA A 78 -10.93 25.41 -6.08
CA ALA A 78 -10.03 25.04 -5.00
C ALA A 78 -10.36 23.64 -4.48
N ASP A 79 -11.64 23.37 -4.24
CA ASP A 79 -12.14 22.05 -3.81
C ASP A 79 -11.89 20.98 -4.89
N ALA A 80 -12.16 21.29 -6.15
CA ALA A 80 -11.89 20.37 -7.26
C ALA A 80 -10.40 20.04 -7.41
N HIS A 81 -9.49 20.99 -7.13
CA HIS A 81 -8.05 20.76 -7.14
C HIS A 81 -7.62 19.80 -6.04
N GLU A 82 -8.16 19.90 -4.83
CA GLU A 82 -7.85 18.99 -3.72
C GLU A 82 -8.29 17.57 -4.04
N HIS A 83 -9.48 17.37 -4.60
CA HIS A 83 -9.95 16.07 -5.07
C HIS A 83 -9.06 15.52 -6.18
N ALA A 84 -8.69 16.32 -7.16
CA ALA A 84 -7.85 15.92 -8.27
C ALA A 84 -6.41 15.56 -7.83
N ASP A 85 -5.80 16.33 -6.95
CA ASP A 85 -4.48 16.01 -6.37
C ASP A 85 -4.55 14.70 -5.58
N THR A 86 -5.62 14.47 -4.82
CA THR A 86 -5.85 13.22 -4.10
C THR A 86 -5.90 12.03 -5.04
N ILE A 87 -6.66 12.11 -6.13
CA ILE A 87 -6.73 11.08 -7.18
C ILE A 87 -5.34 10.84 -7.78
N SER A 88 -4.59 11.90 -8.08
CA SER A 88 -3.24 11.79 -8.65
C SER A 88 -2.30 10.98 -7.76
N ILE A 89 -2.24 11.31 -6.46
CA ILE A 89 -1.38 10.63 -5.49
C ILE A 89 -1.80 9.16 -5.33
N MET A 90 -3.11 8.89 -5.28
CA MET A 90 -3.61 7.53 -5.17
C MET A 90 -3.23 6.68 -6.38
N PHE A 91 -3.33 7.20 -7.60
CA PHE A 91 -2.92 6.47 -8.81
C PHE A 91 -1.41 6.23 -8.88
N MET A 92 -0.57 7.07 -8.29
CA MET A 92 0.87 6.78 -8.16
C MET A 92 1.13 5.54 -7.31
N ALA A 93 0.37 5.34 -6.24
CA ALA A 93 0.53 4.22 -5.33
C ALA A 93 -0.20 2.94 -5.80
N PHE A 94 -1.30 3.09 -6.54
CA PHE A 94 -2.22 2.00 -6.88
C PHE A 94 -1.56 0.79 -7.55
N PRO A 95 -0.68 0.92 -8.57
CA PRO A 95 -0.07 -0.24 -9.22
C PRO A 95 0.80 -1.09 -8.29
N HIS A 96 1.28 -0.53 -7.19
CA HIS A 96 2.11 -1.24 -6.21
C HIS A 96 1.29 -2.17 -5.29
N LEU A 97 -0.04 -2.13 -5.35
CA LEU A 97 -0.94 -3.00 -4.59
C LEU A 97 -1.27 -4.32 -5.31
N PHE A 98 -0.45 -4.74 -6.27
CA PHE A 98 -0.66 -5.95 -7.07
C PHE A 98 0.52 -6.92 -7.00
N PRO A 99 0.93 -7.40 -5.79
CA PRO A 99 1.94 -8.44 -5.70
C PRO A 99 1.43 -9.72 -6.38
N PRO A 100 2.32 -10.58 -6.95
CA PRO A 100 1.93 -11.79 -7.67
C PRO A 100 1.02 -12.74 -6.88
N SER A 101 1.19 -12.81 -5.56
CA SER A 101 0.35 -13.62 -4.67
C SER A 101 -1.12 -13.20 -4.63
N SER A 102 -1.43 -11.97 -5.02
CA SER A 102 -2.79 -11.41 -5.04
C SER A 102 -3.54 -11.63 -6.36
N ASN A 103 -2.97 -12.41 -7.29
CA ASN A 103 -3.65 -12.90 -8.49
C ASN A 103 -4.58 -14.06 -8.12
N GLN A 104 -5.76 -13.74 -7.58
CA GLN A 104 -6.71 -14.70 -7.02
C GLN A 104 -7.98 -14.86 -7.85
N TRP A 105 -8.11 -14.14 -8.96
CA TRP A 105 -9.30 -14.23 -9.82
C TRP A 105 -9.42 -15.62 -10.45
N LYS A 106 -10.62 -16.17 -10.45
CA LYS A 106 -10.95 -17.46 -11.06
C LYS A 106 -12.17 -17.30 -11.96
N PRO A 107 -12.16 -17.86 -13.18
CA PRO A 107 -13.33 -17.85 -14.02
C PRO A 107 -14.46 -18.69 -13.41
N ASN A 108 -15.68 -18.24 -13.57
CA ASN A 108 -16.91 -18.91 -13.10
C ASN A 108 -16.94 -19.21 -11.59
N ALA A 109 -16.17 -18.47 -10.79
CA ALA A 109 -16.25 -18.54 -9.34
C ALA A 109 -17.41 -17.64 -8.86
N ASP A 110 -18.10 -18.10 -7.83
CA ASP A 110 -19.03 -17.25 -7.07
C ASP A 110 -18.19 -16.31 -6.21
N LEU A 111 -17.99 -15.07 -6.71
CA LEU A 111 -17.12 -14.08 -6.06
C LEU A 111 -17.94 -13.26 -5.06
N ASP A 112 -17.41 -13.16 -3.84
CA ASP A 112 -17.90 -12.22 -2.84
C ASP A 112 -17.36 -10.80 -3.15
N PRO A 113 -18.26 -9.85 -3.53
CA PRO A 113 -17.83 -8.49 -3.82
C PRO A 113 -17.09 -7.78 -2.66
N ALA A 114 -17.30 -8.22 -1.43
CA ALA A 114 -16.64 -7.61 -0.26
C ALA A 114 -15.20 -8.06 -0.09
N THR A 115 -14.88 -9.31 -0.37
CA THR A 115 -13.60 -9.93 -0.01
C THR A 115 -12.76 -10.38 -1.20
N ASP A 116 -13.39 -10.66 -2.36
CA ASP A 116 -12.69 -11.22 -3.52
C ASP A 116 -12.20 -10.15 -4.49
N THR A 117 -11.28 -10.55 -5.36
CA THR A 117 -10.72 -9.66 -6.37
C THR A 117 -11.46 -9.78 -7.70
N PHE A 118 -11.73 -8.62 -8.32
CA PHE A 118 -12.19 -8.52 -9.71
C PHE A 118 -11.05 -8.14 -10.67
N ALA A 119 -9.81 -8.03 -10.19
CA ALA A 119 -8.66 -7.78 -11.02
C ALA A 119 -8.40 -8.97 -11.95
N SER A 120 -8.42 -8.72 -13.25
CA SER A 120 -8.12 -9.74 -14.28
C SER A 120 -6.67 -10.22 -14.16
N PRO A 121 -6.34 -11.49 -14.49
CA PRO A 121 -4.97 -11.97 -14.57
C PRO A 121 -4.08 -11.14 -15.51
N ASP A 122 -4.68 -10.39 -16.43
CA ASP A 122 -3.96 -9.48 -17.34
C ASP A 122 -3.20 -8.38 -16.59
N VAL A 123 -3.61 -8.00 -15.38
CA VAL A 123 -2.85 -7.08 -14.53
C VAL A 123 -1.41 -7.57 -14.36
N TRP A 124 -1.19 -8.86 -14.13
CA TRP A 124 0.14 -9.43 -13.88
C TRP A 124 0.86 -9.83 -15.17
N THR A 125 0.14 -10.30 -16.19
CA THR A 125 0.73 -10.70 -17.47
C THR A 125 1.10 -9.51 -18.36
N LYS A 126 0.42 -8.37 -18.16
CA LYS A 126 0.62 -7.11 -18.89
C LYS A 126 0.96 -5.96 -17.93
N PHE A 127 1.73 -6.23 -16.87
CA PHE A 127 1.95 -5.29 -15.78
C PHE A 127 2.54 -3.95 -16.24
N SER A 128 3.39 -3.94 -17.27
CA SER A 128 3.93 -2.70 -17.82
C SER A 128 2.86 -1.77 -18.40
N ASP A 129 1.88 -2.32 -19.15
CA ASP A 129 0.75 -1.53 -19.66
C ASP A 129 -0.17 -1.08 -18.53
N PHE A 130 -0.47 -1.97 -17.57
CA PHE A 130 -1.25 -1.64 -16.38
C PHE A 130 -0.62 -0.49 -15.59
N TYR A 131 0.69 -0.57 -15.32
CA TYR A 131 1.46 0.47 -14.63
C TYR A 131 1.42 1.79 -15.38
N GLN A 132 1.64 1.76 -16.69
CA GLN A 132 1.62 2.95 -17.55
C GLN A 132 0.25 3.63 -17.56
N ARG A 133 -0.86 2.87 -17.56
CA ARG A 133 -2.22 3.44 -17.46
C ARG A 133 -2.43 4.12 -16.11
N GLY A 134 -1.98 3.53 -15.00
CA GLY A 134 -2.00 4.17 -13.69
C GLY A 134 -1.22 5.48 -13.67
N THR A 135 -0.01 5.49 -14.23
CA THR A 135 0.82 6.69 -14.34
C THR A 135 0.17 7.77 -15.22
N THR A 136 -0.47 7.37 -16.31
CA THR A 136 -1.19 8.31 -17.19
C THR A 136 -2.40 8.92 -16.47
N ALA A 137 -3.19 8.09 -15.78
CA ALA A 137 -4.31 8.59 -14.98
C ALA A 137 -3.86 9.53 -13.87
N SER A 138 -2.77 9.19 -13.17
CA SER A 138 -2.14 10.08 -12.17
C SER A 138 -1.76 11.44 -12.78
N LYS A 139 -1.09 11.42 -13.93
CA LYS A 139 -0.72 12.66 -14.61
C LYS A 139 -1.93 13.48 -15.05
N THR A 140 -2.96 12.84 -15.60
CA THR A 140 -4.19 13.54 -16.01
C THR A 140 -4.89 14.18 -14.82
N ALA A 141 -4.94 13.50 -13.67
CA ALA A 141 -5.49 14.04 -12.44
C ALA A 141 -4.64 15.21 -11.90
N PHE A 142 -3.31 15.09 -11.96
CA PHE A 142 -2.40 16.18 -11.62
C PHE A 142 -2.61 17.42 -12.51
N ASP A 143 -2.71 17.22 -13.83
CA ASP A 143 -2.98 18.31 -14.77
C ASP A 143 -4.36 18.96 -14.49
N MET A 144 -5.34 18.15 -14.08
CA MET A 144 -6.68 18.63 -13.66
C MET A 144 -6.61 19.49 -12.40
N SER A 145 -5.78 19.13 -11.42
CA SER A 145 -5.59 19.91 -10.19
C SER A 145 -4.88 21.27 -10.42
N ARG A 146 -4.45 21.54 -11.62
CA ARG A 146 -3.80 22.81 -12.02
C ARG A 146 -4.64 23.60 -13.02
N ALA A 147 -5.88 23.19 -13.26
CA ALA A 147 -6.77 23.87 -14.19
C ALA A 147 -7.17 25.27 -13.65
N ASP A 148 -6.81 26.31 -14.37
CA ASP A 148 -7.12 27.71 -13.97
C ASP A 148 -8.57 28.12 -14.24
N LYS A 149 -9.32 27.31 -15.02
CA LYS A 149 -10.67 27.63 -15.49
C LYS A 149 -11.60 26.42 -15.44
N ALA A 150 -12.87 26.68 -15.17
CA ALA A 150 -13.91 25.65 -15.13
C ALA A 150 -13.99 24.78 -16.41
N ASP A 151 -13.79 25.37 -17.58
CA ASP A 151 -13.86 24.63 -18.84
C ASP A 151 -12.65 23.70 -19.05
N GLU A 152 -11.48 24.09 -18.57
CA GLU A 152 -10.30 23.24 -18.54
C GLU A 152 -10.51 22.08 -17.57
N LEU A 153 -11.00 22.35 -16.35
CA LEU A 153 -11.35 21.33 -15.38
C LEU A 153 -12.31 20.29 -15.97
N LYS A 154 -13.38 20.73 -16.65
CA LYS A 154 -14.35 19.85 -17.33
C LYS A 154 -13.69 18.97 -18.38
N THR A 155 -12.76 19.54 -19.16
CA THR A 155 -12.04 18.80 -20.19
C THR A 155 -11.17 17.72 -19.58
N ARG A 156 -10.37 18.06 -18.55
CA ARG A 156 -9.51 17.11 -17.83
C ARG A 156 -10.32 16.04 -17.11
N ALA A 157 -11.47 16.38 -16.52
CA ALA A 157 -12.36 15.41 -15.89
C ALA A 157 -12.86 14.35 -16.89
N LYS A 158 -13.23 14.76 -18.11
CA LYS A 158 -13.61 13.81 -19.18
C LYS A 158 -12.45 12.91 -19.60
N GLU A 159 -11.24 13.47 -19.73
CA GLU A 159 -10.03 12.71 -20.07
C GLU A 159 -9.71 11.68 -18.98
N LEU A 160 -9.81 12.07 -17.69
CA LEU A 160 -9.56 11.17 -16.57
C LEU A 160 -10.62 10.06 -16.51
N ARG A 161 -11.91 10.38 -16.69
CA ARG A 161 -12.98 9.36 -16.73
C ARG A 161 -12.74 8.38 -17.87
N ALA A 162 -12.38 8.85 -19.06
CA ALA A 162 -12.04 7.98 -20.19
C ALA A 162 -10.83 7.06 -19.87
N ALA A 163 -9.84 7.55 -19.14
CA ALA A 163 -8.71 6.73 -18.70
C ALA A 163 -9.15 5.65 -17.71
N CYS A 164 -10.06 5.97 -16.77
CA CYS A 164 -10.65 5.00 -15.83
C CYS A 164 -11.40 3.90 -16.58
N ASP A 165 -12.28 4.27 -17.51
CA ASP A 165 -13.10 3.34 -18.30
C ASP A 165 -12.22 2.44 -19.17
N GLY A 166 -11.21 3.00 -19.82
CA GLY A 166 -10.27 2.26 -20.65
C GLY A 166 -9.39 1.29 -19.86
N CYS A 167 -9.07 1.60 -18.59
CA CYS A 167 -8.37 0.69 -17.71
C CYS A 167 -9.29 -0.45 -17.24
N HIS A 168 -10.50 -0.12 -16.77
CA HIS A 168 -11.48 -1.08 -16.31
C HIS A 168 -11.90 -2.06 -17.42
N ALA A 169 -12.05 -1.61 -18.65
CA ALA A 169 -12.38 -2.47 -19.79
C ALA A 169 -11.36 -3.61 -20.01
N VAL A 170 -10.11 -3.43 -19.60
CA VAL A 170 -9.04 -4.42 -19.77
C VAL A 170 -8.80 -5.21 -18.50
N TYR A 171 -8.72 -4.53 -17.36
CA TYR A 171 -8.17 -5.06 -16.12
C TYR A 171 -9.19 -5.38 -15.03
N LEU A 172 -10.46 -4.96 -15.21
CA LEU A 172 -11.56 -5.33 -14.32
C LEU A 172 -12.42 -6.40 -15.00
N LYS A 173 -12.66 -7.51 -14.32
CA LYS A 173 -13.60 -8.56 -14.76
C LYS A 173 -14.80 -8.54 -13.84
N THR A 174 -15.89 -7.97 -14.32
CA THR A 174 -17.22 -8.22 -13.76
C THR A 174 -17.71 -9.55 -14.31
N GLN A 175 -18.39 -10.32 -13.48
CA GLN A 175 -19.04 -11.59 -13.90
C GLN A 175 -20.15 -11.31 -14.87
#